data_71ed2eaddf4a7037b5592e26e71cc957
#
_entry.id   71ed2eaddf4a7037b5592e26e71cc957
#
_cell.length_a   1.000
_cell.length_b   1.000
_cell.length_c   1.000
_cell.angle_alpha   90.00
_cell.angle_beta   90.00
_cell.angle_gamma   90.00
#
_symmetry.space_group_name_H-M   'P 1'
#
loop_
_entity.id
_entity.type
_entity.pdbx_description
1 polymer ?
#
loop_
_entity_poly.entity_id
_entity_poly.type
_entity_poly.pdbx_seq_one_letter_code
_entity_poly.pdbx_strand_id
1 'polypeptide(L)'
;MNEYYDAIIVGTGAAGLYCALNLPFRMKVLMITKQQADQSDSFLAQGGICMLRGEEDYDNYFEDTMRAGHYENNKKAVDLMIRSSNSIIRDLIRHNVTFERDANGELAFTR
;
A
#
# COMPACT_ATOMS: atom_id res chain seq x y z
N MET A 1 -35.06 4.61 -8.75
CA MET A 1 -34.67 3.63 -7.72
C MET A 1 -33.48 4.20 -6.95
N ASN A 2 -33.58 4.26 -5.65
CA ASN A 2 -32.40 4.66 -4.83
C ASN A 2 -31.52 3.43 -4.60
N GLU A 3 -30.27 3.49 -5.01
CA GLU A 3 -29.27 2.49 -4.67
C GLU A 3 -28.57 2.88 -3.39
N TYR A 4 -28.42 1.93 -2.47
CA TYR A 4 -27.71 2.11 -1.21
C TYR A 4 -26.43 1.30 -1.23
N TYR A 5 -25.37 1.90 -0.70
CA TYR A 5 -24.06 1.28 -0.53
C TYR A 5 -23.64 1.37 0.93
N ASP A 6 -22.98 0.33 1.43
CA ASP A 6 -22.45 0.30 2.80
C ASP A 6 -21.18 1.15 2.92
N ALA A 7 -20.39 1.24 1.84
CA ALA A 7 -19.21 2.07 1.76
C ALA A 7 -19.02 2.67 0.37
N ILE A 8 -18.48 3.89 0.33
CA ILE A 8 -18.06 4.56 -0.90
C ILE A 8 -16.57 4.85 -0.79
N ILE A 9 -15.80 4.35 -1.76
CA ILE A 9 -14.34 4.56 -1.85
C ILE A 9 -14.08 5.47 -3.04
N VAL A 10 -13.45 6.60 -2.78
CA VAL A 10 -13.07 7.56 -3.82
C VAL A 10 -11.59 7.37 -4.17
N GLY A 11 -11.35 6.89 -5.38
CA GLY A 11 -10.02 6.58 -5.91
C GLY A 11 -9.78 5.08 -6.07
N THR A 12 -9.21 4.71 -7.21
CA THR A 12 -8.86 3.33 -7.58
C THR A 12 -7.34 3.10 -7.59
N GLY A 13 -6.59 3.92 -6.86
CA GLY A 13 -5.18 3.67 -6.58
C GLY A 13 -4.99 2.56 -5.54
N ALA A 14 -3.74 2.25 -5.21
CA ALA A 14 -3.38 1.17 -4.29
C ALA A 14 -4.12 1.26 -2.94
N ALA A 15 -4.24 2.45 -2.37
CA ALA A 15 -4.92 2.64 -1.09
C ALA A 15 -6.42 2.33 -1.16
N GLY A 16 -7.09 2.80 -2.20
CA GLY A 16 -8.52 2.56 -2.39
C GLY A 16 -8.82 1.09 -2.65
N LEU A 17 -8.03 0.45 -3.50
CA LEU A 17 -8.16 -0.99 -3.80
C LEU A 17 -7.87 -1.84 -2.55
N TYR A 18 -6.81 -1.53 -1.82
CA TYR A 18 -6.47 -2.26 -0.59
C TYR A 18 -7.54 -2.08 0.49
N CYS A 19 -8.10 -0.88 0.62
CA CYS A 19 -9.25 -0.63 1.49
C CYS A 19 -10.43 -1.53 1.11
N ALA A 20 -10.81 -1.57 -0.17
CA ALA A 20 -11.91 -2.39 -0.66
C ALA A 20 -11.71 -3.89 -0.37
N LEU A 21 -10.49 -4.40 -0.59
CA LEU A 21 -10.13 -5.80 -0.32
C LEU A 21 -10.23 -6.19 1.16
N ASN A 22 -10.10 -5.23 2.07
CA ASN A 22 -10.15 -5.45 3.50
C ASN A 22 -11.53 -5.19 4.13
N LEU A 23 -12.52 -4.77 3.35
CA LEU A 23 -13.90 -4.65 3.82
C LEU A 23 -14.57 -6.02 3.91
N PRO A 24 -15.53 -6.21 4.83
CA PRO A 24 -16.30 -7.45 4.92
C PRO A 24 -16.94 -7.80 3.58
N PHE A 25 -16.82 -9.05 3.15
CA PHE A 25 -17.29 -9.54 1.85
C PHE A 25 -18.78 -9.23 1.56
N ARG A 26 -19.61 -9.16 2.61
CA ARG A 26 -21.05 -8.87 2.50
C ARG A 26 -21.39 -7.40 2.24
N MET A 27 -20.40 -6.50 2.37
CA MET A 27 -20.64 -5.07 2.15
C MET A 27 -20.80 -4.75 0.67
N LYS A 28 -21.83 -3.97 0.36
CA LYS A 28 -22.01 -3.40 -0.97
C LYS A 28 -21.14 -2.13 -1.08
N VAL A 29 -20.08 -2.23 -1.86
CA VAL A 29 -19.07 -1.16 -1.99
C VAL A 29 -19.21 -0.50 -3.36
N LEU A 30 -19.22 0.83 -3.37
CA LEU A 30 -19.09 1.63 -4.57
C LEU A 30 -17.68 2.22 -4.62
N MET A 31 -16.97 1.97 -5.69
CA MET A 31 -15.71 2.65 -5.98
C MET A 31 -15.92 3.70 -7.06
N ILE A 32 -15.42 4.90 -6.81
CA ILE A 32 -15.54 6.04 -7.73
C ILE A 32 -14.13 6.44 -8.14
N THR A 33 -13.94 6.62 -9.43
CA THR A 33 -12.67 7.08 -9.98
C THR A 33 -12.88 8.20 -11.00
N LYS A 34 -11.88 9.05 -11.13
CA LYS A 34 -11.85 10.19 -12.04
C LYS A 34 -11.68 9.75 -13.49
N GLN A 35 -10.96 8.67 -13.72
CA GLN A 35 -10.66 8.09 -15.03
C GLN A 35 -10.86 6.57 -14.99
N GLN A 36 -10.42 5.83 -16.00
CA GLN A 36 -10.41 4.38 -15.97
C GLN A 36 -9.51 3.87 -14.84
N ALA A 37 -9.80 2.70 -14.29
CA ALA A 37 -9.06 2.14 -13.16
C ALA A 37 -7.57 1.94 -13.46
N ASP A 38 -7.23 1.63 -14.71
CA ASP A 38 -5.87 1.45 -15.25
C ASP A 38 -5.13 2.77 -15.56
N GLN A 39 -5.74 3.89 -15.23
CA GLN A 39 -5.14 5.24 -15.37
C GLN A 39 -4.85 5.90 -14.02
N SER A 40 -4.90 5.15 -12.94
CA SER A 40 -4.49 5.65 -11.62
C SER A 40 -2.96 5.80 -11.57
N ASP A 41 -2.49 6.74 -10.75
CA ASP A 41 -1.05 6.92 -10.53
C ASP A 41 -0.38 5.63 -10.02
N SER A 42 -1.08 4.85 -9.19
CA SER A 42 -0.58 3.56 -8.71
C SER A 42 -0.44 2.53 -9.84
N PHE A 43 -1.33 2.51 -10.81
CA PHE A 43 -1.25 1.61 -11.95
C PHE A 43 -0.10 1.98 -12.88
N LEU A 44 0.13 3.28 -13.07
CA LEU A 44 1.19 3.81 -13.94
C LEU A 44 2.55 3.90 -13.23
N ALA A 45 2.58 3.73 -11.91
CA ALA A 45 3.81 3.80 -11.13
C ALA A 45 4.79 2.68 -11.53
N GLN A 46 6.06 3.04 -11.60
CA GLN A 46 7.17 2.13 -11.82
C GLN A 46 8.14 2.21 -10.64
N GLY A 47 8.72 1.09 -10.27
CA GLY A 47 9.69 1.01 -9.20
C GLY A 47 9.29 0.04 -8.10
N GLY A 48 9.93 0.18 -6.95
CA GLY A 48 9.75 -0.67 -5.81
C GLY A 48 8.77 -0.11 -4.77
N ILE A 49 8.49 -0.93 -3.79
CA ILE A 49 7.77 -0.54 -2.58
C ILE A 49 8.69 -0.74 -1.38
N CYS A 50 8.74 0.23 -0.49
CA CYS A 50 9.57 0.14 0.70
C CYS A 50 8.95 -0.82 1.73
N MET A 51 9.81 -1.59 2.38
CA MET A 51 9.42 -2.55 3.41
C MET A 51 10.48 -2.60 4.49
N LEU A 52 10.07 -2.69 5.74
CA LEU A 52 10.97 -2.92 6.87
C LEU A 52 11.59 -4.31 6.77
N ARG A 53 12.89 -4.43 6.68
CA ARG A 53 13.59 -5.73 6.56
C ARG A 53 13.77 -6.40 7.93
N GLY A 54 14.13 -5.62 8.94
CA GLY A 54 14.30 -6.04 10.31
C GLY A 54 14.23 -4.83 11.24
N GLU A 55 14.16 -5.04 12.55
CA GLU A 55 14.09 -3.94 13.53
C GLU A 55 15.32 -3.02 13.46
N GLU A 56 16.47 -3.54 13.05
CA GLU A 56 17.70 -2.77 12.87
C GLU A 56 17.60 -1.69 11.77
N ASP A 57 16.71 -1.87 10.81
CA ASP A 57 16.47 -0.91 9.71
C ASP A 57 15.50 0.19 10.08
N TYR A 58 14.79 0.07 11.21
CA TYR A 58 13.68 0.97 11.55
C TYR A 58 14.12 2.43 11.64
N ASP A 59 15.17 2.71 12.37
CA ASP A 59 15.62 4.09 12.61
C ASP A 59 16.03 4.79 11.31
N ASN A 60 16.74 4.08 10.44
CA ASN A 60 17.13 4.60 9.13
C ASN A 60 15.91 4.84 8.24
N TYR A 61 14.97 3.89 8.18
CA TYR A 61 13.76 4.04 7.38
C TYR A 61 12.91 5.20 7.89
N PHE A 62 12.76 5.33 9.21
CA PHE A 62 12.03 6.43 9.82
C PHE A 62 12.66 7.78 9.50
N GLU A 63 13.98 7.91 9.71
CA GLU A 63 14.71 9.16 9.46
C GLU A 63 14.70 9.55 7.98
N ASP A 64 14.92 8.61 7.07
CA ASP A 64 14.87 8.87 5.63
C ASP A 64 13.48 9.33 5.18
N THR A 65 12.42 8.72 5.72
CA THR A 65 11.04 9.11 5.45
C THR A 65 10.74 10.52 5.98
N MET A 66 11.16 10.82 7.21
CA MET A 66 10.99 12.14 7.80
C MET A 66 11.73 13.21 7.01
N ARG A 67 12.97 12.93 6.62
CA ARG A 67 13.81 13.84 5.83
C ARG A 67 13.21 14.09 4.44
N ALA A 68 12.72 13.05 3.75
CA ALA A 68 12.07 13.18 2.45
C ALA A 68 10.81 14.06 2.51
N GLY A 69 10.10 14.04 3.62
CA GLY A 69 8.94 14.91 3.87
C GLY A 69 9.29 16.24 4.55
N HIS A 70 10.56 16.65 4.53
CA HIS A 70 11.05 17.90 5.15
C HIS A 70 10.69 18.03 6.65
N TYR A 71 10.54 16.89 7.34
CA TYR A 71 10.13 16.78 8.75
C TYR A 71 8.73 17.33 9.07
N GLU A 72 7.90 17.54 8.05
CA GLU A 72 6.49 17.94 8.21
C GLU A 72 5.55 16.74 8.33
N ASN A 73 6.05 15.53 8.20
CA ASN A 73 5.30 14.29 8.30
C ASN A 73 4.67 14.10 9.69
N ASN A 74 3.49 13.50 9.71
CA ASN A 74 2.92 13.00 10.96
C ASN A 74 3.71 11.76 11.42
N LYS A 75 4.46 11.90 12.52
CA LYS A 75 5.34 10.85 13.05
C LYS A 75 4.61 9.53 13.36
N LYS A 76 3.37 9.61 13.88
CA LYS A 76 2.56 8.41 14.16
C LYS A 76 2.16 7.69 12.89
N ALA A 77 1.83 8.44 11.83
CA ALA A 77 1.50 7.84 10.54
C ALA A 77 2.74 7.18 9.90
N VAL A 78 3.91 7.79 10.00
CA VAL A 78 5.18 7.21 9.53
C VAL A 78 5.50 5.92 10.28
N ASP A 79 5.41 5.94 11.61
CA ASP A 79 5.63 4.75 12.44
C ASP A 79 4.68 3.60 12.06
N LEU A 80 3.38 3.89 11.93
CA LEU A 80 2.39 2.91 11.51
C LEU A 80 2.70 2.34 10.12
N MET A 81 3.05 3.18 9.16
CA MET A 81 3.41 2.77 7.80
C MET A 81 4.61 1.80 7.81
N ILE A 82 5.68 2.14 8.51
CA ILE A 82 6.90 1.33 8.56
C ILE A 82 6.62 -0.01 9.24
N ARG A 83 5.99 0.00 10.42
CA ARG A 83 5.76 -1.23 11.19
C ARG A 83 4.75 -2.17 10.53
N SER A 84 3.79 -1.65 9.77
CA SER A 84 2.82 -2.47 9.06
C SER A 84 3.33 -2.99 7.70
N SER A 85 4.43 -2.47 7.18
CA SER A 85 4.91 -2.76 5.81
C SER A 85 5.08 -4.26 5.54
N ASN A 86 5.66 -5.02 6.45
CA ASN A 86 5.85 -6.46 6.32
C ASN A 86 4.53 -7.23 6.19
N SER A 87 3.56 -6.92 7.04
CA SER A 87 2.25 -7.59 7.01
C SER A 87 1.48 -7.24 5.74
N ILE A 88 1.58 -6.00 5.29
CA ILE A 88 0.92 -5.54 4.06
C ILE A 88 1.53 -6.22 2.83
N ILE A 89 2.84 -6.31 2.71
CA ILE A 89 3.49 -7.02 1.59
C ILE A 89 3.08 -8.49 1.54
N ARG A 90 3.03 -9.16 2.67
CA ARG A 90 2.56 -10.56 2.76
C ARG A 90 1.10 -10.70 2.35
N ASP A 91 0.28 -9.74 2.72
CA ASP A 91 -1.14 -9.73 2.36
C ASP A 91 -1.34 -9.48 0.86
N LEU A 92 -0.59 -8.55 0.27
CA LEU A 92 -0.58 -8.33 -1.16
C LEU A 92 -0.19 -9.61 -1.93
N ILE A 93 0.79 -10.35 -1.45
CA ILE A 93 1.19 -11.64 -2.04
C ILE A 93 0.03 -12.66 -1.98
N ARG A 94 -0.73 -12.69 -0.89
CA ARG A 94 -1.94 -13.54 -0.77
C ARG A 94 -3.02 -13.14 -1.76
N HIS A 95 -3.07 -11.86 -2.15
CA HIS A 95 -3.95 -11.34 -3.21
C HIS A 95 -3.35 -11.48 -4.62
N ASN A 96 -2.34 -12.33 -4.78
CA ASN A 96 -1.66 -12.63 -6.06
C ASN A 96 -0.88 -11.44 -6.66
N VAL A 97 -0.49 -10.46 -5.86
CA VAL A 97 0.50 -9.47 -6.31
C VAL A 97 1.87 -10.15 -6.35
N THR A 98 2.52 -10.08 -7.49
CA THR A 98 3.85 -10.66 -7.70
C THR A 98 4.94 -9.64 -7.47
N PHE A 99 5.94 -10.03 -6.70
CA PHE A 99 7.18 -9.26 -6.48
C PHE A 99 8.37 -10.04 -7.02
N GLU A 100 9.39 -9.33 -7.46
CA GLU A 100 10.65 -9.97 -7.88
C GLU A 100 11.27 -10.76 -6.72
N ARG A 101 11.91 -11.86 -7.09
CA ARG A 101 12.59 -12.74 -6.15
C ARG A 101 14.03 -12.96 -6.59
N ASP A 102 14.90 -13.15 -5.61
CA ASP A 102 16.30 -13.51 -5.83
C ASP A 102 16.45 -14.99 -6.22
N ALA A 103 17.70 -15.39 -6.43
CA ALA A 103 18.03 -16.79 -6.80
C ALA A 103 17.64 -17.83 -5.74
N ASN A 104 17.43 -17.41 -4.50
CA ASN A 104 17.00 -18.28 -3.38
C ASN A 104 15.49 -18.33 -3.22
N GLY A 105 14.74 -17.59 -4.04
CA GLY A 105 13.28 -17.47 -3.95
C GLY A 105 12.79 -16.49 -2.91
N GLU A 106 13.67 -15.73 -2.26
CA GLU A 106 13.32 -14.67 -1.34
C GLU A 106 12.96 -13.37 -2.08
N LEU A 107 12.25 -12.45 -1.41
CA LEU A 107 11.93 -11.15 -1.99
C LEU A 107 13.23 -10.41 -2.37
N ALA A 108 13.29 -9.92 -3.61
CA ALA A 108 14.44 -9.14 -4.07
C ALA A 108 14.37 -7.70 -3.52
N PHE A 109 15.48 -7.22 -3.00
CA PHE A 109 15.63 -5.83 -2.53
C PHE A 109 16.65 -5.11 -3.40
N THR A 110 16.32 -3.89 -3.81
CA THR A 110 17.30 -2.97 -4.40
C THR A 110 18.19 -2.41 -3.30
N ARG A 111 19.45 -2.15 -3.65
CA ARG A 111 20.43 -1.51 -2.76
C ARG A 111 20.27 0.00 -2.79
#